data_317c60671bb1f01c61a43f9bb334505b
#
_entry.id   317c60671bb1f01c61a43f9bb334505b
#
_cell.length_a   1.000
_cell.length_b   1.000
_cell.length_c   1.000
_cell.angle_alpha   90.00
_cell.angle_beta   90.00
_cell.angle_gamma   90.00
#
_symmetry.space_group_name_H-M   'P 1'
#
loop_
_entity.id
_entity.type
_entity.pdbx_description
1 polymer ?
#
loop_
_entity_poly.entity_id
_entity_poly.type
_entity_poly.pdbx_seq_one_letter_code
_entity_poly.pdbx_strand_id
1 'polypeptide(L)'
;ARLVTPGLYGYISATKWLEEIELTRFDDFEQYWVPRGYAEQAPIKTQARIDVPRAGQQIDPGDTVIAGVAWAQTRGIERVEVRIDDGSWQTAELAQALNEDTWRQWRLPATLDPGSHRIVVRATDGTGEVQTEERAPLLPDGASGWVSRLVQVRNAP
;
A
#
# COMPACT_ATOMS: atom_id res chain seq x y z
N ALA A 1 -1.90 -26.37 5.90
CA ALA A 1 -1.80 -25.74 4.58
C ALA A 1 -2.83 -24.61 4.44
N ARG A 2 -2.55 -23.68 3.55
CA ARG A 2 -3.45 -22.57 3.22
C ARG A 2 -3.47 -22.39 1.71
N LEU A 3 -4.65 -22.37 1.10
CA LEU A 3 -4.82 -21.86 -0.26
C LEU A 3 -4.73 -20.33 -0.24
N VAL A 4 -4.05 -19.75 -1.20
CA VAL A 4 -4.02 -18.30 -1.44
C VAL A 4 -4.15 -18.06 -2.93
N THR A 5 -5.10 -17.22 -3.31
CA THR A 5 -5.27 -16.77 -4.70
C THR A 5 -4.62 -15.39 -4.82
N PRO A 6 -3.56 -15.20 -5.63
CA PRO A 6 -2.93 -13.90 -5.82
C PRO A 6 -3.90 -12.84 -6.35
N GLY A 7 -3.64 -11.58 -5.99
CA GLY A 7 -4.40 -10.43 -6.48
C GLY A 7 -5.75 -10.18 -5.82
N LEU A 8 -6.18 -11.04 -4.90
CA LEU A 8 -7.44 -10.88 -4.15
C LEU A 8 -7.21 -10.69 -2.66
N TYR A 9 -8.03 -9.85 -2.02
CA TYR A 9 -7.98 -9.69 -0.56
C TYR A 9 -8.22 -11.00 0.17
N GLY A 10 -7.53 -11.18 1.31
CA GLY A 10 -7.49 -12.42 2.05
C GLY A 10 -8.83 -12.96 2.57
N TYR A 11 -9.88 -12.13 2.67
CA TYR A 11 -11.20 -12.59 3.08
C TYR A 11 -11.90 -13.44 2.02
N ILE A 12 -11.48 -13.32 0.74
CA ILE A 12 -11.91 -14.19 -0.36
C ILE A 12 -10.84 -15.22 -0.70
N SER A 13 -9.58 -14.77 -0.82
CA SER A 13 -8.51 -15.55 -1.44
C SER A 13 -7.86 -16.59 -0.52
N ALA A 14 -8.02 -16.49 0.80
CA ALA A 14 -7.22 -17.28 1.73
C ALA A 14 -8.07 -18.26 2.54
N THR A 15 -7.98 -19.55 2.21
CA THR A 15 -8.67 -20.64 2.92
C THR A 15 -7.65 -21.48 3.69
N LYS A 16 -7.86 -21.59 5.02
CA LYS A 16 -7.12 -22.53 5.88
C LYS A 16 -7.85 -23.87 5.91
N TRP A 17 -7.07 -24.96 6.00
CA TRP A 17 -7.62 -26.30 6.16
C TRP A 17 -8.63 -26.64 5.06
N LEU A 18 -8.22 -26.37 3.80
CA LEU A 18 -9.04 -26.67 2.64
C LEU A 18 -9.40 -28.15 2.59
N GLU A 19 -10.70 -28.46 2.52
CA GLU A 19 -11.25 -29.81 2.42
C GLU A 19 -11.88 -30.04 1.05
N GLU A 20 -12.54 -29.04 0.48
CA GLU A 20 -13.27 -29.13 -0.77
C GLU A 20 -13.11 -27.87 -1.61
N ILE A 21 -13.13 -28.03 -2.92
CA ILE A 21 -13.22 -26.94 -3.91
C ILE A 21 -14.43 -27.24 -4.78
N GLU A 22 -15.43 -26.38 -4.71
CA GLU A 22 -16.63 -26.43 -5.54
C GLU A 22 -16.58 -25.32 -6.60
N LEU A 23 -16.86 -25.70 -7.86
CA LEU A 23 -17.04 -24.73 -8.93
C LEU A 23 -18.51 -24.34 -9.00
N THR A 24 -18.80 -23.07 -8.74
CA THR A 24 -20.17 -22.54 -8.74
C THR A 24 -20.26 -21.22 -9.52
N ARG A 25 -21.42 -20.60 -9.56
CA ARG A 25 -21.67 -19.31 -10.19
C ARG A 25 -21.99 -18.28 -9.10
N PHE A 26 -21.75 -17.00 -9.37
CA PHE A 26 -22.04 -15.92 -8.42
C PHE A 26 -23.54 -15.80 -8.11
N ASP A 27 -24.41 -16.17 -9.04
CA ASP A 27 -25.87 -16.16 -8.88
C ASP A 27 -26.42 -17.39 -8.13
N ASP A 28 -25.62 -18.45 -7.99
CA ASP A 28 -26.02 -19.70 -7.33
C ASP A 28 -25.54 -19.80 -5.87
N PHE A 29 -24.56 -19.00 -5.49
CA PHE A 29 -23.92 -19.08 -4.17
C PHE A 29 -23.55 -17.71 -3.64
N GLU A 30 -23.98 -17.37 -2.41
CA GLU A 30 -23.59 -16.16 -1.72
C GLU A 30 -22.44 -16.46 -0.74
N GLN A 31 -21.31 -15.85 -0.98
CA GLN A 31 -20.11 -16.01 -0.17
C GLN A 31 -20.28 -15.41 1.25
N TYR A 32 -19.72 -16.06 2.27
CA TYR A 32 -19.89 -15.74 3.70
C TYR A 32 -19.76 -14.26 4.09
N TRP A 33 -18.87 -13.51 3.42
CA TRP A 33 -18.61 -12.12 3.75
C TRP A 33 -19.54 -11.11 3.06
N VAL A 34 -20.21 -11.50 1.96
CA VAL A 34 -21.10 -10.61 1.20
C VAL A 34 -22.28 -10.13 2.04
N PRO A 35 -23.03 -10.98 2.76
CA PRO A 35 -24.11 -10.51 3.62
C PRO A 35 -23.61 -9.73 4.85
N ARG A 36 -22.28 -9.65 5.07
CA ARG A 36 -21.62 -8.85 6.11
C ARG A 36 -21.08 -7.53 5.59
N GLY A 37 -21.44 -7.14 4.36
CA GLY A 37 -21.11 -5.86 3.76
C GLY A 37 -19.81 -5.81 2.96
N TYR A 38 -19.16 -6.96 2.72
CA TYR A 38 -18.00 -7.04 1.83
C TYR A 38 -18.40 -7.24 0.38
N ALA A 39 -17.61 -6.75 -0.54
CA ALA A 39 -17.82 -6.98 -1.96
C ALA A 39 -17.56 -8.45 -2.34
N GLU A 40 -18.32 -8.94 -3.27
CA GLU A 40 -18.14 -10.27 -3.85
C GLU A 40 -16.83 -10.37 -4.66
N GLN A 41 -16.49 -9.30 -5.36
CA GLN A 41 -15.21 -9.17 -6.05
C GLN A 41 -14.29 -8.22 -5.26
N ALA A 42 -13.10 -8.68 -4.97
CA ALA A 42 -12.18 -7.96 -4.08
C ALA A 42 -10.73 -7.98 -4.59
N PRO A 43 -10.47 -7.41 -5.78
CA PRO A 43 -9.11 -7.25 -6.26
C PRO A 43 -8.32 -6.31 -5.33
N ILE A 44 -7.07 -6.67 -5.05
CA ILE A 44 -6.19 -5.84 -4.23
C ILE A 44 -5.90 -4.53 -4.95
N LYS A 45 -6.21 -3.41 -4.28
CA LYS A 45 -5.97 -2.06 -4.79
C LYS A 45 -4.48 -1.72 -4.76
N THR A 46 -4.04 -0.89 -5.69
CA THR A 46 -2.69 -0.30 -5.69
C THR A 46 -2.50 0.53 -4.44
N GLN A 47 -1.46 0.23 -3.66
CA GLN A 47 -1.18 0.89 -2.39
C GLN A 47 0.32 1.07 -2.16
N ALA A 48 0.67 2.12 -1.39
CA ALA A 48 2.00 2.32 -0.87
C ALA A 48 1.95 2.54 0.65
N ARG A 49 3.04 2.21 1.33
CA ARG A 49 3.20 2.36 2.78
C ARG A 49 4.56 2.96 3.11
N ILE A 50 4.60 3.88 4.07
CA ILE A 50 5.83 4.43 4.63
C ILE A 50 6.21 3.62 5.87
N ASP A 51 7.39 3.02 5.88
CA ASP A 51 7.94 2.26 7.00
C ASP A 51 9.02 3.03 7.76
N VAL A 52 9.75 3.90 7.06
CA VAL A 52 10.81 4.75 7.60
C VAL A 52 10.58 6.20 7.13
N PRO A 53 10.61 7.19 8.03
CA PRO A 53 10.64 7.09 9.49
C PRO A 53 9.40 6.42 10.07
N ARG A 54 9.52 5.80 11.25
CA ARG A 54 8.37 5.19 11.94
C ARG A 54 7.42 6.26 12.50
N ALA A 55 6.16 5.90 12.69
CA ALA A 55 5.19 6.80 13.32
C ALA A 55 5.66 7.22 14.71
N GLY A 56 5.63 8.55 14.99
CA GLY A 56 6.07 9.11 16.26
C GLY A 56 7.58 9.07 16.52
N GLN A 57 8.37 8.61 15.56
CA GLN A 57 9.82 8.66 15.67
C GLN A 57 10.30 10.12 15.59
N GLN A 58 11.16 10.50 16.52
CA GLN A 58 11.96 11.70 16.41
C GLN A 58 13.27 11.38 15.68
N ILE A 59 13.61 12.18 14.69
CA ILE A 59 14.84 12.05 13.91
C ILE A 59 15.68 13.31 14.06
N ASP A 60 16.96 13.19 13.78
CA ASP A 60 17.87 14.32 13.78
C ASP A 60 17.74 15.10 12.46
N PRO A 61 18.03 16.42 12.44
CA PRO A 61 18.00 17.21 11.21
C PRO A 61 19.11 16.80 10.24
N GLY A 62 18.89 17.04 8.96
CA GLY A 62 19.84 16.73 7.90
C GLY A 62 19.43 15.53 7.06
N ASP A 63 20.42 14.81 6.56
CA ASP A 63 20.19 13.72 5.61
C ASP A 63 19.51 12.52 6.27
N THR A 64 18.47 12.07 5.63
CA THR A 64 17.65 10.94 6.07
C THR A 64 17.19 10.11 4.87
N VAL A 65 16.56 8.97 5.14
CA VAL A 65 15.94 8.14 4.11
C VAL A 65 14.47 7.95 4.46
N ILE A 66 13.62 8.22 3.51
CA ILE A 66 12.20 7.86 3.55
C ILE A 66 12.06 6.56 2.76
N ALA A 67 11.47 5.53 3.35
CA ALA A 67 11.39 4.23 2.71
C ALA A 67 10.14 3.48 3.10
N GLY A 68 9.79 2.49 2.27
CA GLY A 68 8.65 1.63 2.52
C GLY A 68 8.44 0.59 1.44
N VAL A 69 7.20 0.16 1.30
CA VAL A 69 6.78 -0.81 0.30
C VAL A 69 5.56 -0.31 -0.46
N ALA A 70 5.41 -0.79 -1.69
CA ALA A 70 4.21 -0.60 -2.49
C ALA A 70 3.80 -1.94 -3.11
N TRP A 71 2.54 -2.11 -3.42
CA TRP A 71 2.03 -3.34 -4.04
C TRP A 71 0.84 -3.08 -4.94
N ALA A 72 0.76 -3.84 -6.01
CA ALA A 72 -0.35 -3.97 -6.92
C ALA A 72 -0.26 -5.36 -7.54
N GLN A 73 -0.67 -6.40 -6.80
CA GLN A 73 -0.53 -7.79 -7.25
C GLN A 73 -1.12 -7.97 -8.65
N THR A 74 -0.48 -8.82 -9.44
CA THR A 74 -0.76 -9.13 -10.85
C THR A 74 -0.49 -7.99 -11.84
N ARG A 75 -0.25 -6.74 -11.38
CA ARG A 75 0.06 -5.57 -12.20
C ARG A 75 1.48 -5.05 -12.02
N GLY A 76 2.07 -5.33 -10.83
CA GLY A 76 3.36 -4.79 -10.44
C GLY A 76 3.32 -3.30 -10.09
N ILE A 77 4.46 -2.75 -9.68
CA ILE A 77 4.63 -1.32 -9.40
C ILE A 77 5.61 -0.71 -10.41
N GLU A 78 5.15 0.29 -11.14
CA GLU A 78 5.95 1.06 -12.08
C GLU A 78 6.69 2.19 -11.39
N ARG A 79 6.01 2.96 -10.51
CA ARG A 79 6.56 4.15 -9.88
C ARG A 79 6.01 4.34 -8.47
N VAL A 80 6.86 4.88 -7.59
CA VAL A 80 6.45 5.42 -6.29
C VAL A 80 6.91 6.86 -6.20
N GLU A 81 6.03 7.73 -5.72
CA GLU A 81 6.30 9.14 -5.55
C GLU A 81 6.03 9.56 -4.11
N VAL A 82 6.87 10.40 -3.59
CA VAL A 82 6.80 10.94 -2.23
C VAL A 82 6.70 12.45 -2.29
N ARG A 83 5.85 13.02 -1.47
CA ARG A 83 5.75 14.46 -1.27
C ARG A 83 6.01 14.79 0.19
N ILE A 84 6.88 15.75 0.43
CA ILE A 84 7.20 16.29 1.75
C ILE A 84 6.51 17.64 1.86
N ASP A 85 5.67 17.79 2.88
CA ASP A 85 4.84 18.97 3.11
C ASP A 85 4.04 19.37 1.87
N ASP A 86 4.07 20.63 1.46
CA ASP A 86 3.40 21.14 0.27
C ASP A 86 4.34 21.24 -0.95
N GLY A 87 5.48 20.53 -0.91
CA GLY A 87 6.44 20.48 -2.00
C GLY A 87 5.96 19.68 -3.23
N SER A 88 6.83 19.55 -4.20
CA SER A 88 6.57 18.74 -5.41
C SER A 88 6.68 17.24 -5.12
N TRP A 89 6.01 16.43 -5.94
CA TRP A 89 6.20 14.99 -5.95
C TRP A 89 7.61 14.64 -6.44
N GLN A 90 8.29 13.78 -5.70
CA GLN A 90 9.64 13.29 -5.99
C GLN A 90 9.56 11.79 -6.23
N THR A 91 10.16 11.33 -7.32
CA THR A 91 10.18 9.89 -7.65
C THR A 91 11.17 9.16 -6.74
N ALA A 92 10.70 8.11 -6.07
CA ALA A 92 11.52 7.25 -5.23
C ALA A 92 12.26 6.19 -6.05
N GLU A 93 13.40 5.76 -5.56
CA GLU A 93 14.15 4.63 -6.11
C GLU A 93 13.44 3.32 -5.76
N LEU A 94 13.18 2.47 -6.76
CA LEU A 94 12.59 1.16 -6.57
C LEU A 94 13.69 0.08 -6.48
N ALA A 95 13.57 -0.83 -5.53
CA ALA A 95 14.39 -2.04 -5.50
C ALA A 95 14.03 -2.97 -6.69
N GLN A 96 14.83 -3.96 -6.95
CA GLN A 96 14.54 -4.96 -7.98
C GLN A 96 13.23 -5.71 -7.67
N ALA A 97 12.34 -5.85 -8.65
CA ALA A 97 11.16 -6.68 -8.53
C ALA A 97 11.56 -8.16 -8.54
N LEU A 98 10.97 -8.96 -7.68
CA LEU A 98 11.07 -10.41 -7.76
C LEU A 98 10.05 -10.96 -8.77
N ASN A 99 8.82 -10.51 -8.67
CA ASN A 99 7.73 -10.75 -9.61
C ASN A 99 6.60 -9.72 -9.35
N GLU A 100 5.51 -9.78 -10.13
CA GLU A 100 4.39 -8.84 -10.05
C GLU A 100 3.52 -9.02 -8.78
N ASP A 101 3.56 -10.19 -8.15
CA ASP A 101 2.77 -10.50 -6.96
C ASP A 101 3.47 -10.11 -5.65
N THR A 102 4.75 -9.73 -5.71
CA THR A 102 5.51 -9.35 -4.53
C THR A 102 5.47 -7.86 -4.25
N TRP A 103 5.64 -7.49 -2.99
CA TRP A 103 5.78 -6.11 -2.59
C TRP A 103 7.06 -5.50 -3.14
N ARG A 104 6.95 -4.29 -3.66
CA ARG A 104 8.06 -3.51 -4.18
C ARG A 104 8.61 -2.61 -3.10
N GLN A 105 9.86 -2.82 -2.68
CA GLN A 105 10.55 -1.89 -1.79
C GLN A 105 10.91 -0.61 -2.55
N TRP A 106 10.85 0.52 -1.84
CA TRP A 106 11.22 1.82 -2.37
C TRP A 106 11.94 2.66 -1.31
N ARG A 107 12.77 3.60 -1.75
CA ARG A 107 13.44 4.57 -0.90
C ARG A 107 13.56 5.93 -1.60
N LEU A 108 13.58 6.99 -0.81
CA LEU A 108 13.88 8.36 -1.23
C LEU A 108 14.88 8.96 -0.24
N PRO A 109 16.15 9.25 -0.63
CA PRO A 109 17.02 10.11 0.15
C PRO A 109 16.42 11.52 0.23
N ALA A 110 16.42 12.11 1.41
CA ALA A 110 15.85 13.43 1.68
C ALA A 110 16.67 14.16 2.74
N THR A 111 16.63 15.48 2.70
CA THR A 111 17.18 16.33 3.78
C THR A 111 16.00 17.01 4.45
N LEU A 112 15.88 16.88 5.76
CA LEU A 112 14.80 17.47 6.55
C LEU A 112 15.38 18.49 7.55
N ASP A 113 14.79 19.67 7.55
CA ASP A 113 15.08 20.72 8.52
C ASP A 113 14.41 20.42 9.88
N PRO A 114 14.83 21.07 10.97
CA PRO A 114 14.12 20.99 12.25
C PRO A 114 12.65 21.39 12.13
N GLY A 115 11.75 20.60 12.72
CA GLY A 115 10.32 20.89 12.71
C GLY A 115 9.45 19.67 12.50
N SER A 116 8.19 19.93 12.16
CA SER A 116 7.20 18.90 11.87
C SER A 116 6.99 18.80 10.36
N HIS A 117 7.21 17.62 9.81
CA HIS A 117 7.05 17.35 8.37
C HIS A 117 5.96 16.33 8.11
N ARG A 118 5.14 16.60 7.11
CA ARG A 118 4.14 15.67 6.59
C ARG A 118 4.68 14.99 5.33
N ILE A 119 4.91 13.70 5.41
CA ILE A 119 5.35 12.87 4.30
C ILE A 119 4.13 12.15 3.73
N VAL A 120 3.91 12.24 2.43
CA VAL A 120 2.81 11.58 1.71
C VAL A 120 3.41 10.70 0.61
N VAL A 121 2.88 9.50 0.43
CA VAL A 121 3.30 8.57 -0.61
C VAL A 121 2.13 8.13 -1.47
N ARG A 122 2.38 7.95 -2.76
CA ARG A 122 1.48 7.30 -3.72
C ARG A 122 2.26 6.36 -4.64
N ALA A 123 1.59 5.35 -5.16
CA ALA A 123 2.15 4.44 -6.15
C ALA A 123 1.42 4.55 -7.49
N THR A 124 2.12 4.23 -8.58
CA THR A 124 1.57 3.97 -9.91
C THR A 124 1.85 2.51 -10.23
N ASP A 125 0.84 1.77 -10.64
CA ASP A 125 1.01 0.36 -11.00
C ASP A 125 1.44 0.17 -12.46
N GLY A 126 1.71 -1.07 -12.85
CA GLY A 126 2.20 -1.41 -14.19
C GLY A 126 1.21 -1.17 -15.33
N THR A 127 -0.05 -0.84 -15.03
CA THR A 127 -1.03 -0.39 -16.04
C THR A 127 -1.02 1.13 -16.23
N GLY A 128 -0.25 1.86 -15.42
CA GLY A 128 -0.20 3.31 -15.39
C GLY A 128 -1.26 3.94 -14.48
N GLU A 129 -2.06 3.14 -13.76
CA GLU A 129 -3.05 3.65 -12.82
C GLU A 129 -2.38 4.17 -11.55
N VAL A 130 -2.69 5.44 -11.22
CA VAL A 130 -2.17 6.09 -10.01
C VAL A 130 -3.08 5.78 -8.83
N GLN A 131 -2.49 5.39 -7.69
CA GLN A 131 -3.19 5.25 -6.43
C GLN A 131 -4.05 6.50 -6.14
N THR A 132 -5.34 6.29 -5.88
CA THR A 132 -6.27 7.38 -5.62
C THR A 132 -5.96 8.11 -4.31
N GLU A 133 -6.19 9.43 -4.29
CA GLU A 133 -6.18 10.23 -3.07
C GLU A 133 -7.44 10.00 -2.23
N GLU A 134 -8.54 9.67 -2.89
CA GLU A 134 -9.84 9.50 -2.26
C GLU A 134 -9.81 8.38 -1.21
N ARG A 135 -10.17 8.76 0.01
CA ARG A 135 -10.23 7.83 1.14
C ARG A 135 -11.55 7.10 1.16
N ALA A 136 -11.48 5.79 1.13
CA ALA A 136 -12.62 4.91 1.37
C ALA A 136 -12.36 4.02 2.60
N PRO A 137 -13.42 3.63 3.33
CA PRO A 137 -13.32 2.68 4.44
C PRO A 137 -12.95 1.27 3.94
N LEU A 138 -12.74 0.35 4.89
CA LEU A 138 -12.47 -1.06 4.59
C LEU A 138 -13.58 -1.73 3.79
N LEU A 139 -14.83 -1.43 4.12
CA LEU A 139 -16.01 -1.96 3.42
C LEU A 139 -16.40 -1.06 2.25
N PRO A 140 -16.86 -1.63 1.13
CA PRO A 140 -17.06 -3.06 0.88
C PRO A 140 -15.83 -3.81 0.34
N ASP A 141 -14.88 -3.15 -0.30
CA ASP A 141 -13.85 -3.74 -1.17
C ASP A 141 -12.41 -3.32 -0.83
N GLY A 142 -12.16 -2.98 0.44
CA GLY A 142 -10.85 -2.54 0.93
C GLY A 142 -10.67 -1.03 0.93
N ALA A 143 -9.88 -0.55 1.90
CA ALA A 143 -9.60 0.87 2.07
C ALA A 143 -8.80 1.44 0.88
N SER A 144 -8.97 2.73 0.63
CA SER A 144 -8.19 3.50 -0.34
C SER A 144 -7.68 4.81 0.24
N GLY A 145 -6.92 5.55 -0.54
CA GLY A 145 -6.36 6.85 -0.20
C GLY A 145 -4.84 6.83 -0.04
N TRP A 146 -4.20 7.99 -0.22
CA TRP A 146 -2.76 8.13 -0.01
C TRP A 146 -2.40 7.94 1.46
N VAL A 147 -1.26 7.31 1.70
CA VAL A 147 -0.72 7.15 3.05
C VAL A 147 0.12 8.39 3.40
N SER A 148 -0.12 8.94 4.57
CA SER A 148 0.66 10.05 5.11
C SER A 148 1.25 9.73 6.48
N ARG A 149 2.41 10.33 6.76
CA ARG A 149 3.14 10.20 8.01
C ARG A 149 3.57 11.57 8.52
N LEU A 150 3.28 11.87 9.77
CA LEU A 150 3.86 13.03 10.45
C LEU A 150 5.16 12.61 11.13
N VAL A 151 6.22 13.36 10.90
CA VAL A 151 7.56 13.13 11.43
C VAL A 151 8.02 14.38 12.17
N GLN A 152 8.65 14.19 13.34
CA GLN A 152 9.26 15.27 14.12
C GLN A 152 10.77 15.23 13.96
N VAL A 153 11.32 16.31 13.44
CA VAL A 153 12.77 16.52 13.36
C VAL A 153 13.18 17.41 14.52
N ARG A 154 14.16 16.95 15.29
CA ARG A 154 14.66 17.66 16.47
C ARG A 154 15.23 19.03 16.08
N ASN A 155 15.17 20.00 17.01
CA ASN A 155 15.97 21.19 16.87
C ASN A 155 17.45 20.81 16.97
N ALA A 156 18.29 21.47 16.18
CA ALA A 156 19.73 21.34 16.35
C ALA A 156 20.11 21.79 17.77
N PRO A 157 21.05 21.11 18.44
CA PRO A 157 21.50 21.47 19.78
C PRO A 157 22.13 22.86 19.83
#